data_3302d58384805fb80e8698327f9f7ba8
#
_entry.id   3302d58384805fb80e8698327f9f7ba8
#
_cell.length_a   1.000
_cell.length_b   1.000
_cell.length_c   1.000
_cell.angle_alpha   90.00
_cell.angle_beta   90.00
_cell.angle_gamma   90.00
#
_symmetry.space_group_name_H-M   'P 1'
#
loop_
_entity.id
_entity.type
_entity.pdbx_description
1 polymer ?
#
loop_
_entity_poly.entity_id
_entity_poly.type
_entity_poly.pdbx_seq_one_letter_code
_entity_poly.pdbx_strand_id
1 'polypeptide(L)'
;GNPLPQRTLDLIGKHKIGLFGAITSKPKDEAFEELAPELQEKGLIYSSPIVGLRQHFGLDICLRPCKTYTGNPLNFIRRGPNNSIEEPEVDVAIFRQNTEGLYGGVEWSNPPEQVYDALMTHPKFSQNFGDAPKKEVSVSTRIFTKKYTERIVRAAFEHASKYEYKSVTVCEKPNVIRETSGMMYKMAQQIQRADFSSIELWNTNIDAQMMWLTKNPENYGVIVAGNMFGDIVSDGFAGLIGGLGFACSAQYNPQTGIGVFEPTHGSAPKYADYPVSIVNPIAMVESACMMLDYINEQDIANIIRKAVAEVVKEGKVQTYDMAKMPGRNDVVERGAASTTQMADAIIDKL
;
A
#
# COMPACT_ATOMS: atom_id res chain seq x y z
N GLY A 1 -9.97 24.65 0.91
CA GLY A 1 -10.99 23.86 0.26
C GLY A 1 -11.16 22.47 0.83
N ASN A 2 -12.23 21.82 0.40
CA ASN A 2 -12.42 20.40 0.75
C ASN A 2 -11.60 19.54 -0.24
N PRO A 3 -10.63 18.75 0.22
CA PRO A 3 -9.79 17.93 -0.66
C PRO A 3 -10.56 16.74 -1.29
N LEU A 4 -11.75 16.41 -0.75
CA LEU A 4 -12.65 15.37 -1.26
C LEU A 4 -14.05 15.95 -1.49
N PRO A 5 -14.29 16.63 -2.63
CA PRO A 5 -15.58 17.25 -2.93
C PRO A 5 -16.70 16.21 -3.05
N GLN A 6 -17.93 16.58 -2.64
CA GLN A 6 -19.12 15.71 -2.74
C GLN A 6 -19.33 15.18 -4.16
N ARG A 7 -19.11 16.03 -5.18
CA ARG A 7 -19.20 15.63 -6.60
C ARG A 7 -18.31 14.42 -6.93
N THR A 8 -17.10 14.36 -6.35
CA THR A 8 -16.19 13.23 -6.56
C THR A 8 -16.75 11.96 -5.94
N LEU A 9 -17.28 12.04 -4.72
CA LEU A 9 -17.94 10.92 -4.05
C LEU A 9 -19.14 10.42 -4.86
N ASP A 10 -19.99 11.32 -5.34
CA ASP A 10 -21.17 10.99 -6.14
C ASP A 10 -20.78 10.28 -7.44
N LEU A 11 -19.74 10.76 -8.14
CA LEU A 11 -19.27 10.16 -9.39
C LEU A 11 -18.69 8.76 -9.15
N ILE A 12 -17.83 8.58 -8.15
CA ILE A 12 -17.28 7.26 -7.79
C ILE A 12 -18.41 6.32 -7.37
N GLY A 13 -19.35 6.79 -6.55
CA GLY A 13 -20.51 5.99 -6.14
C GLY A 13 -21.38 5.55 -7.31
N LYS A 14 -21.55 6.41 -8.32
CA LYS A 14 -22.32 6.14 -9.54
C LYS A 14 -21.60 5.18 -10.48
N HIS A 15 -20.32 5.45 -10.78
CA HIS A 15 -19.55 4.70 -11.76
C HIS A 15 -18.82 3.48 -11.19
N LYS A 16 -18.79 3.35 -9.86
CA LYS A 16 -18.14 2.26 -9.11
C LYS A 16 -16.61 2.19 -9.25
N ILE A 17 -16.01 3.16 -9.87
CA ILE A 17 -14.59 3.15 -10.20
C ILE A 17 -13.99 4.56 -10.06
N GLY A 18 -12.74 4.62 -9.63
CA GLY A 18 -11.95 5.85 -9.58
C GLY A 18 -10.47 5.58 -9.82
N LEU A 19 -9.85 6.37 -10.69
CA LEU A 19 -8.40 6.46 -10.80
C LEU A 19 -7.95 7.71 -10.02
N PHE A 20 -7.11 7.50 -9.00
CA PHE A 20 -6.71 8.53 -8.07
C PHE A 20 -5.23 8.87 -8.24
N GLY A 21 -4.93 10.15 -8.36
CA GLY A 21 -3.55 10.63 -8.43
C GLY A 21 -2.85 10.61 -7.07
N ALA A 22 -1.54 10.82 -7.10
CA ALA A 22 -0.73 10.88 -5.89
C ALA A 22 -1.11 12.07 -4.99
N ILE A 23 -1.12 11.85 -3.69
CA ILE A 23 -1.35 12.90 -2.68
C ILE A 23 -0.33 12.78 -1.55
N THR A 24 0.00 13.89 -0.93
CA THR A 24 0.80 13.93 0.30
C THR A 24 -0.09 14.34 1.46
N SER A 25 -0.19 13.49 2.47
CA SER A 25 -0.83 13.82 3.75
C SER A 25 0.21 14.46 4.68
N LYS A 26 -0.17 15.56 5.31
CA LYS A 26 0.67 16.29 6.27
C LYS A 26 0.23 16.02 7.71
N PRO A 27 1.13 16.17 8.68
CA PRO A 27 0.77 16.22 10.09
C PRO A 27 -0.32 17.28 10.35
N LYS A 28 -1.13 17.05 11.41
CA LYS A 28 -2.32 17.86 11.69
C LYS A 28 -2.02 19.37 11.76
N ASP A 29 -0.93 19.74 12.43
CA ASP A 29 -0.61 21.14 12.67
C ASP A 29 -0.17 21.83 11.37
N GLU A 30 0.70 21.20 10.57
CA GLU A 30 1.10 21.70 9.25
C GLU A 30 -0.09 21.79 8.28
N ALA A 31 -0.97 20.78 8.32
CA ALA A 31 -2.16 20.75 7.49
C ALA A 31 -3.15 21.86 7.86
N PHE A 32 -3.23 22.22 9.15
CA PHE A 32 -4.06 23.33 9.62
C PHE A 32 -3.50 24.69 9.18
N GLU A 33 -2.19 24.90 9.26
CA GLU A 33 -1.53 26.15 8.85
C GLU A 33 -1.71 26.44 7.34
N GLU A 34 -1.87 25.43 6.51
CA GLU A 34 -2.11 25.58 5.07
C GLU A 34 -3.56 25.86 4.69
N LEU A 35 -4.51 25.73 5.62
CA LEU A 35 -5.89 26.08 5.35
C LEU A 35 -6.05 27.59 5.18
N ALA A 36 -6.95 27.98 4.27
CA ALA A 36 -7.35 29.38 4.16
C ALA A 36 -7.91 29.88 5.51
N PRO A 37 -7.67 31.16 5.89
CA PRO A 37 -8.08 31.67 7.21
C PRO A 37 -9.54 31.40 7.56
N GLU A 38 -10.45 31.52 6.58
CA GLU A 38 -11.89 31.28 6.79
C GLU A 38 -12.20 29.81 7.10
N LEU A 39 -11.31 28.88 6.76
CA LEU A 39 -11.44 27.45 7.06
C LEU A 39 -10.83 27.13 8.42
N GLN A 40 -9.74 27.80 8.79
CA GLN A 40 -9.14 27.73 10.13
C GLN A 40 -10.12 28.21 11.20
N GLU A 41 -10.78 29.34 10.97
CA GLU A 41 -11.82 29.90 11.88
C GLU A 41 -13.01 28.95 12.08
N LYS A 42 -13.33 28.11 11.08
CA LYS A 42 -14.36 27.08 11.20
C LYS A 42 -13.91 25.82 11.93
N GLY A 43 -12.67 25.79 12.41
CA GLY A 43 -12.10 24.62 13.11
C GLY A 43 -12.00 23.37 12.22
N LEU A 44 -11.91 23.53 10.90
CA LEU A 44 -11.77 22.41 9.98
C LEU A 44 -10.36 21.83 10.08
N ILE A 45 -10.28 20.50 10.03
CA ILE A 45 -9.02 19.78 10.01
C ILE A 45 -8.89 19.15 8.64
N TYR A 46 -7.76 19.36 7.97
CA TYR A 46 -7.45 18.67 6.73
C TYR A 46 -7.32 17.16 7.00
N SER A 47 -8.13 16.37 6.33
CA SER A 47 -7.99 14.91 6.31
C SER A 47 -7.54 14.43 4.95
N SER A 48 -6.72 13.39 4.91
CA SER A 48 -6.30 12.76 3.65
C SER A 48 -7.51 12.31 2.84
N PRO A 49 -7.71 12.78 1.59
CA PRO A 49 -8.85 12.39 0.76
C PRO A 49 -8.88 10.89 0.48
N ILE A 50 -7.75 10.21 0.39
CA ILE A 50 -7.73 8.75 0.20
C ILE A 50 -8.24 8.02 1.45
N VAL A 51 -7.91 8.48 2.65
CA VAL A 51 -8.48 7.92 3.89
C VAL A 51 -10.00 8.18 3.93
N GLY A 52 -10.43 9.37 3.52
CA GLY A 52 -11.86 9.70 3.37
C GLY A 52 -12.58 8.75 2.39
N LEU A 53 -11.99 8.46 1.23
CA LEU A 53 -12.53 7.51 0.25
C LEU A 53 -12.64 6.10 0.81
N ARG A 54 -11.57 5.62 1.49
CA ARG A 54 -11.54 4.29 2.13
C ARG A 54 -12.68 4.11 3.13
N GLN A 55 -12.89 5.11 3.97
CA GLN A 55 -13.96 5.08 4.99
C GLN A 55 -15.34 5.23 4.37
N HIS A 56 -15.53 6.20 3.46
CA HIS A 56 -16.82 6.50 2.85
C HIS A 56 -17.38 5.31 2.05
N PHE A 57 -16.54 4.64 1.27
CA PHE A 57 -16.96 3.50 0.44
C PHE A 57 -16.66 2.14 1.08
N GLY A 58 -16.07 2.12 2.27
CA GLY A 58 -15.67 0.88 2.95
C GLY A 58 -14.69 0.06 2.11
N LEU A 59 -13.66 0.71 1.53
CA LEU A 59 -12.64 0.06 0.71
C LEU A 59 -11.65 -0.68 1.62
N ASP A 60 -12.08 -1.80 2.14
CA ASP A 60 -11.35 -2.53 3.19
C ASP A 60 -10.25 -3.45 2.67
N ILE A 61 -10.23 -3.73 1.37
CA ILE A 61 -9.18 -4.52 0.72
C ILE A 61 -8.26 -3.60 -0.07
N CYS A 62 -6.97 -3.62 0.23
CA CYS A 62 -5.93 -2.99 -0.56
C CYS A 62 -5.01 -4.07 -1.12
N LEU A 63 -4.95 -4.18 -2.44
CA LEU A 63 -4.03 -5.06 -3.17
C LEU A 63 -2.87 -4.22 -3.71
N ARG A 64 -1.65 -4.63 -3.37
CA ARG A 64 -0.38 -4.04 -3.84
C ARG A 64 0.48 -5.13 -4.47
N PRO A 65 0.45 -5.29 -5.80
CA PRO A 65 1.36 -6.22 -6.48
C PRO A 65 2.78 -5.64 -6.50
N CYS A 66 3.75 -6.50 -6.29
CA CYS A 66 5.18 -6.19 -6.38
C CYS A 66 5.81 -7.20 -7.33
N LYS A 67 6.10 -6.77 -8.55
CA LYS A 67 6.68 -7.61 -9.60
C LYS A 67 7.90 -6.95 -10.21
N THR A 68 8.99 -7.72 -10.34
CA THR A 68 10.21 -7.26 -11.01
C THR A 68 10.01 -7.17 -12.52
N TYR A 69 10.57 -6.13 -13.12
CA TYR A 69 10.70 -6.00 -14.57
C TYR A 69 12.11 -6.42 -15.00
N THR A 70 12.20 -7.34 -15.93
CA THR A 70 13.49 -7.74 -16.52
C THR A 70 14.23 -6.53 -17.08
N GLY A 71 15.48 -6.34 -16.67
CA GLY A 71 16.30 -5.23 -17.11
C GLY A 71 16.10 -3.91 -16.34
N ASN A 72 15.23 -3.89 -15.35
CA ASN A 72 15.10 -2.72 -14.47
C ASN A 72 16.39 -2.55 -13.63
N PRO A 73 17.13 -1.43 -13.79
CA PRO A 73 18.39 -1.22 -13.06
C PRO A 73 18.21 -1.08 -11.54
N LEU A 74 16.98 -0.95 -11.08
CA LEU A 74 16.63 -0.81 -9.67
C LEU A 74 16.20 -2.12 -9.01
N ASN A 75 16.13 -3.23 -9.75
CA ASN A 75 15.81 -4.52 -9.15
C ASN A 75 16.81 -4.87 -8.05
N PHE A 76 16.30 -5.55 -7.03
CA PHE A 76 17.12 -6.06 -5.94
C PHE A 76 18.14 -7.08 -6.45
N ILE A 77 19.36 -6.92 -6.02
CA ILE A 77 20.45 -7.87 -6.25
C ILE A 77 21.03 -8.34 -4.94
N ARG A 78 21.43 -9.60 -4.88
CA ARG A 78 22.14 -10.19 -3.73
C ARG A 78 23.39 -10.93 -4.15
N ARG A 79 24.24 -11.24 -3.20
CA ARG A 79 25.37 -12.15 -3.40
C ARG A 79 24.92 -13.59 -3.23
N GLY A 80 25.10 -14.37 -4.26
CA GLY A 80 24.86 -15.80 -4.27
C GLY A 80 26.12 -16.62 -3.96
N PRO A 81 26.06 -17.96 -4.16
CA PRO A 81 27.19 -18.86 -3.98
C PRO A 81 28.42 -18.41 -4.83
N ASN A 82 29.61 -18.63 -4.30
CA ASN A 82 30.85 -18.22 -4.94
C ASN A 82 30.94 -16.72 -5.29
N ASN A 83 30.25 -15.89 -4.51
CA ASN A 83 30.22 -14.43 -4.69
C ASN A 83 29.59 -13.97 -6.02
N SER A 84 28.77 -14.83 -6.66
CA SER A 84 27.98 -14.46 -7.84
C SER A 84 27.02 -13.34 -7.52
N ILE A 85 26.60 -12.58 -8.54
CA ILE A 85 25.51 -11.62 -8.41
C ILE A 85 24.23 -12.31 -8.88
N GLU A 86 23.21 -12.31 -8.02
CA GLU A 86 21.87 -12.83 -8.30
C GLU A 86 20.85 -11.72 -8.28
N GLU A 87 19.95 -11.73 -9.25
CA GLU A 87 18.76 -10.88 -9.31
C GLU A 87 17.53 -11.77 -9.14
N PRO A 88 16.99 -11.91 -7.91
CA PRO A 88 15.82 -12.73 -7.68
C PRO A 88 14.59 -12.17 -8.40
N GLU A 89 13.82 -13.04 -9.05
CA GLU A 89 12.53 -12.67 -9.58
C GLU A 89 11.53 -12.53 -8.42
N VAL A 90 10.97 -11.34 -8.24
CA VAL A 90 9.93 -11.06 -7.24
C VAL A 90 8.58 -10.98 -7.96
N ASP A 91 7.63 -11.79 -7.52
CA ASP A 91 6.22 -11.73 -7.96
C ASP A 91 5.34 -11.98 -6.73
N VAL A 92 5.01 -10.93 -6.00
CA VAL A 92 4.30 -10.99 -4.72
C VAL A 92 3.09 -10.09 -4.75
N ALA A 93 1.92 -10.63 -4.38
CA ALA A 93 0.69 -9.86 -4.20
C ALA A 93 0.42 -9.62 -2.71
N ILE A 94 0.38 -8.37 -2.28
CA ILE A 94 0.21 -8.02 -0.87
C ILE A 94 -1.22 -7.52 -0.63
N PHE A 95 -1.95 -8.22 0.23
CA PHE A 95 -3.30 -7.89 0.69
C PHE A 95 -3.21 -7.20 2.04
N ARG A 96 -3.44 -5.89 2.05
CA ARG A 96 -3.45 -5.03 3.23
C ARG A 96 -4.90 -4.76 3.64
N GLN A 97 -5.27 -5.07 4.88
CA GLN A 97 -6.52 -4.59 5.44
C GLN A 97 -6.46 -3.06 5.57
N ASN A 98 -7.47 -2.34 5.10
CA ASN A 98 -7.31 -0.92 4.76
C ASN A 98 -8.14 0.04 5.61
N THR A 99 -9.07 -0.47 6.44
CA THR A 99 -10.04 0.34 7.20
C THR A 99 -10.01 0.13 8.70
N GLU A 100 -9.37 -0.94 9.16
CA GLU A 100 -9.24 -1.29 10.58
C GLU A 100 -7.79 -1.25 11.06
N GLY A 101 -7.52 -1.81 12.22
CA GLY A 101 -6.21 -1.87 12.83
C GLY A 101 -5.80 -0.58 13.53
N LEU A 102 -4.50 -0.34 13.61
CA LEU A 102 -3.97 0.84 14.28
C LEU A 102 -4.31 2.13 13.52
N TYR A 103 -4.35 2.07 12.19
CA TYR A 103 -4.70 3.21 11.33
C TYR A 103 -6.22 3.49 11.27
N GLY A 104 -7.03 2.74 12.02
CA GLY A 104 -8.44 3.07 12.23
C GLY A 104 -8.68 4.39 12.98
N GLY A 105 -7.62 4.96 13.55
CA GLY A 105 -7.61 6.32 14.09
C GLY A 105 -8.39 6.49 15.41
N VAL A 106 -8.65 5.39 16.13
CA VAL A 106 -9.30 5.45 17.46
C VAL A 106 -8.22 5.66 18.51
N GLU A 107 -7.92 6.92 18.79
CA GLU A 107 -6.81 7.31 19.67
C GLU A 107 -7.11 8.57 20.48
N TRP A 108 -6.41 8.73 21.58
CA TRP A 108 -6.51 9.88 22.46
C TRP A 108 -5.15 10.26 23.02
N SER A 109 -4.83 11.55 22.99
CA SER A 109 -3.90 12.18 23.94
C SER A 109 -4.71 12.60 25.15
N ASN A 110 -4.37 12.15 26.35
CA ASN A 110 -5.19 12.35 27.56
C ASN A 110 -6.61 11.76 27.41
N PRO A 111 -6.76 10.42 27.50
CA PRO A 111 -8.03 9.74 27.26
C PRO A 111 -9.13 10.23 28.22
N PRO A 112 -10.43 10.24 27.80
CA PRO A 112 -11.54 10.50 28.67
C PRO A 112 -11.57 9.56 29.90
N GLU A 113 -12.20 9.98 30.99
CA GLU A 113 -12.24 9.20 32.24
C GLU A 113 -12.76 7.78 32.02
N GLN A 114 -13.84 7.64 31.24
CA GLN A 114 -14.45 6.34 30.95
C GLN A 114 -13.49 5.39 30.21
N VAL A 115 -12.67 5.92 29.31
CA VAL A 115 -11.68 5.11 28.57
C VAL A 115 -10.52 4.74 29.50
N TYR A 116 -10.03 5.68 30.29
CA TYR A 116 -8.96 5.43 31.24
C TYR A 116 -9.36 4.40 32.28
N ASP A 117 -10.57 4.55 32.91
CA ASP A 117 -11.11 3.60 33.85
C ASP A 117 -11.28 2.20 33.26
N ALA A 118 -11.77 2.12 32.02
CA ALA A 118 -11.87 0.84 31.32
C ALA A 118 -10.49 0.19 31.12
N LEU A 119 -9.47 0.97 30.75
CA LEU A 119 -8.08 0.47 30.62
C LEU A 119 -7.51 0.02 31.97
N MET A 120 -7.81 0.73 33.06
CA MET A 120 -7.38 0.38 34.42
C MET A 120 -7.95 -0.96 34.90
N THR A 121 -9.05 -1.44 34.34
CA THR A 121 -9.56 -2.80 34.64
C THR A 121 -8.65 -3.90 34.09
N HIS A 122 -7.79 -3.60 33.11
CA HIS A 122 -6.88 -4.58 32.54
C HIS A 122 -5.62 -4.71 33.40
N PRO A 123 -5.29 -5.93 33.93
CA PRO A 123 -4.19 -6.10 34.90
C PRO A 123 -2.84 -5.57 34.42
N LYS A 124 -2.50 -5.76 33.13
CA LYS A 124 -1.24 -5.24 32.59
C LYS A 124 -1.21 -3.73 32.49
N PHE A 125 -2.35 -3.09 32.24
CA PHE A 125 -2.39 -1.63 32.17
C PHE A 125 -2.21 -1.02 33.55
N SER A 126 -2.97 -1.49 34.54
CA SER A 126 -2.86 -1.01 35.91
C SER A 126 -1.45 -1.27 36.51
N GLN A 127 -0.86 -2.44 36.21
CA GLN A 127 0.48 -2.77 36.69
C GLN A 127 1.59 -1.92 36.08
N ASN A 128 1.52 -1.65 34.79
CA ASN A 128 2.63 -1.00 34.06
C ASN A 128 2.47 0.51 33.93
N PHE A 129 1.24 1.01 33.99
CA PHE A 129 0.91 2.41 33.69
C PHE A 129 -0.02 3.06 34.75
N GLY A 130 -0.45 2.30 35.79
CA GLY A 130 -1.40 2.79 36.77
C GLY A 130 -0.91 3.99 37.59
N ASP A 131 0.40 4.15 37.77
CA ASP A 131 1.02 5.27 38.49
C ASP A 131 1.25 6.50 37.55
N ALA A 132 1.05 6.38 36.24
CA ALA A 132 1.23 7.49 35.32
C ALA A 132 0.04 8.46 35.41
N PRO A 133 0.27 9.77 35.54
CA PRO A 133 -0.82 10.74 35.53
C PRO A 133 -1.59 10.63 34.20
N LYS A 134 -2.92 10.54 34.24
CA LYS A 134 -3.78 10.39 33.07
C LYS A 134 -3.46 11.37 31.94
N LYS A 135 -3.16 12.62 32.27
CA LYS A 135 -2.80 13.69 31.33
C LYS A 135 -1.49 13.42 30.55
N GLU A 136 -0.68 12.47 31.00
CA GLU A 136 0.59 12.07 30.38
C GLU A 136 0.43 10.78 29.57
N VAL A 137 -0.78 10.20 29.55
CA VAL A 137 -1.07 8.96 28.84
C VAL A 137 -1.66 9.26 27.46
N SER A 138 -1.06 8.71 26.42
CA SER A 138 -1.64 8.66 25.07
C SER A 138 -1.98 7.22 24.73
N VAL A 139 -3.14 7.01 24.11
CA VAL A 139 -3.67 5.68 23.79
C VAL A 139 -4.02 5.62 22.31
N SER A 140 -3.52 4.61 21.62
CA SER A 140 -3.96 4.22 20.29
C SER A 140 -4.48 2.79 20.33
N THR A 141 -5.65 2.54 19.77
CA THR A 141 -6.28 1.22 19.78
C THR A 141 -6.06 0.49 18.45
N ARG A 142 -5.84 -0.82 18.55
CA ARG A 142 -5.76 -1.70 17.38
C ARG A 142 -6.99 -2.61 17.36
N ILE A 143 -7.93 -2.33 16.46
CA ILE A 143 -9.22 -3.00 16.40
C ILE A 143 -9.30 -3.85 15.14
N PHE A 144 -9.65 -5.14 15.30
CA PHE A 144 -9.96 -6.07 14.22
C PHE A 144 -11.35 -6.63 14.44
N THR A 145 -12.15 -6.71 13.38
CA THR A 145 -13.42 -7.43 13.41
C THR A 145 -13.32 -8.74 12.63
N LYS A 146 -14.10 -9.74 13.04
CA LYS A 146 -14.15 -11.03 12.35
C LYS A 146 -14.53 -10.88 10.89
N LYS A 147 -15.53 -10.03 10.62
CA LYS A 147 -16.06 -9.79 9.26
C LYS A 147 -14.99 -9.31 8.29
N TYR A 148 -14.24 -8.27 8.65
CA TYR A 148 -13.23 -7.70 7.77
C TYR A 148 -11.93 -8.52 7.75
N THR A 149 -11.62 -9.21 8.86
CA THR A 149 -10.51 -10.17 8.88
C THR A 149 -10.79 -11.35 7.95
N GLU A 150 -12.00 -11.93 7.97
CA GLU A 150 -12.39 -13.00 7.05
C GLU A 150 -12.31 -12.55 5.60
N ARG A 151 -12.81 -11.35 5.32
CA ARG A 151 -12.88 -10.79 3.97
C ARG A 151 -11.51 -10.61 3.32
N ILE A 152 -10.57 -10.00 4.04
CA ILE A 152 -9.22 -9.79 3.50
C ILE A 152 -8.45 -11.10 3.33
N VAL A 153 -8.61 -12.03 4.27
CA VAL A 153 -7.96 -13.34 4.19
C VAL A 153 -8.54 -14.16 3.03
N ARG A 154 -9.86 -14.18 2.87
CA ARG A 154 -10.53 -14.86 1.76
C ARG A 154 -10.09 -14.30 0.42
N ALA A 155 -10.07 -12.97 0.27
CA ALA A 155 -9.60 -12.31 -0.95
C ALA A 155 -8.14 -12.69 -1.30
N ALA A 156 -7.27 -12.84 -0.30
CA ALA A 156 -5.90 -13.29 -0.52
C ALA A 156 -5.84 -14.73 -1.05
N PHE A 157 -6.63 -15.66 -0.50
CA PHE A 157 -6.70 -17.03 -1.00
C PHE A 157 -7.36 -17.14 -2.37
N GLU A 158 -8.44 -16.38 -2.63
CA GLU A 158 -9.08 -16.30 -3.95
C GLU A 158 -8.11 -15.81 -5.02
N HIS A 159 -7.32 -14.78 -4.69
CA HIS A 159 -6.25 -14.29 -5.57
C HIS A 159 -5.18 -15.35 -5.81
N ALA A 160 -4.71 -16.01 -4.76
CA ALA A 160 -3.74 -17.09 -4.88
C ALA A 160 -4.24 -18.23 -5.77
N SER A 161 -5.49 -18.61 -5.62
CA SER A 161 -6.13 -19.63 -6.46
C SER A 161 -6.26 -19.19 -7.91
N LYS A 162 -6.71 -17.95 -8.16
CA LYS A 162 -6.94 -17.39 -9.50
C LYS A 162 -5.65 -17.27 -10.32
N TYR A 163 -4.55 -16.89 -9.66
CA TYR A 163 -3.26 -16.62 -10.30
C TYR A 163 -2.21 -17.70 -10.04
N GLU A 164 -2.64 -18.86 -9.54
CA GLU A 164 -1.82 -20.06 -9.35
C GLU A 164 -0.63 -19.86 -8.40
N TYR A 165 -0.73 -18.95 -7.44
CA TYR A 165 0.27 -18.82 -6.38
C TYR A 165 0.22 -20.03 -5.43
N LYS A 166 1.39 -20.54 -5.07
CA LYS A 166 1.53 -21.76 -4.24
C LYS A 166 1.21 -21.54 -2.76
N SER A 167 1.38 -20.31 -2.28
CA SER A 167 1.28 -20.01 -0.84
C SER A 167 0.60 -18.68 -0.55
N VAL A 168 -0.08 -18.65 0.61
CA VAL A 168 -0.54 -17.44 1.28
C VAL A 168 0.19 -17.32 2.61
N THR A 169 0.85 -16.18 2.84
CA THR A 169 1.57 -15.88 4.07
C THR A 169 0.79 -14.86 4.90
N VAL A 170 0.41 -15.23 6.12
CA VAL A 170 -0.09 -14.25 7.11
C VAL A 170 1.10 -13.54 7.73
N CYS A 171 1.25 -12.26 7.47
CA CYS A 171 2.32 -11.41 8.01
C CYS A 171 1.80 -10.54 9.15
N GLU A 172 1.98 -11.00 10.38
CA GLU A 172 1.44 -10.40 11.59
C GLU A 172 2.42 -10.54 12.78
N LYS A 173 2.00 -10.33 14.01
CA LYS A 173 2.83 -10.51 15.22
C LYS A 173 2.09 -11.32 16.31
N PRO A 174 1.60 -12.53 16.04
CA PRO A 174 0.73 -13.27 16.96
C PRO A 174 1.39 -13.71 18.26
N ASN A 175 2.71 -13.79 18.33
CA ASN A 175 3.46 -14.11 19.54
C ASN A 175 3.43 -12.98 20.59
N VAL A 176 3.19 -11.74 20.18
CA VAL A 176 3.09 -10.55 21.05
C VAL A 176 1.69 -9.95 21.04
N ILE A 177 1.13 -9.72 19.85
CA ILE A 177 -0.22 -9.16 19.67
C ILE A 177 -1.20 -10.33 19.50
N ARG A 178 -1.51 -10.99 20.61
CA ARG A 178 -2.15 -12.31 20.60
C ARG A 178 -3.59 -12.30 20.10
N GLU A 179 -4.37 -11.26 20.42
CA GLU A 179 -5.79 -11.22 20.11
C GLU A 179 -6.03 -10.88 18.62
N THR A 180 -5.59 -9.72 18.16
CA THR A 180 -5.87 -9.27 16.79
C THR A 180 -5.06 -10.04 15.75
N SER A 181 -3.75 -10.17 15.91
CA SER A 181 -2.90 -10.96 15.00
C SER A 181 -3.24 -12.46 15.06
N GLY A 182 -3.55 -12.97 16.26
CA GLY A 182 -3.99 -14.35 16.44
C GLY A 182 -5.33 -14.64 15.78
N MET A 183 -6.26 -13.67 15.77
CA MET A 183 -7.54 -13.78 15.05
C MET A 183 -7.30 -13.97 13.55
N MET A 184 -6.44 -13.14 12.93
CA MET A 184 -6.16 -13.24 11.50
C MET A 184 -5.55 -14.59 11.13
N TYR A 185 -4.60 -15.08 11.89
CA TYR A 185 -3.98 -16.37 11.60
C TYR A 185 -4.96 -17.54 11.78
N LYS A 186 -5.76 -17.55 12.85
CA LYS A 186 -6.81 -18.58 13.06
C LYS A 186 -7.84 -18.55 11.92
N MET A 187 -8.26 -17.38 11.48
CA MET A 187 -9.18 -17.22 10.35
C MET A 187 -8.55 -17.80 9.07
N ALA A 188 -7.29 -17.50 8.80
CA ALA A 188 -6.58 -18.05 7.64
C ALA A 188 -6.50 -19.58 7.67
N GLN A 189 -6.25 -20.18 8.83
CA GLN A 189 -6.26 -21.64 8.99
C GLN A 189 -7.65 -22.25 8.70
N GLN A 190 -8.73 -21.59 9.13
CA GLN A 190 -10.09 -22.07 8.90
C GLN A 190 -10.44 -22.00 7.41
N ILE A 191 -10.20 -20.87 6.76
CA ILE A 191 -10.48 -20.66 5.33
C ILE A 191 -9.65 -21.61 4.47
N GLN A 192 -8.35 -21.71 4.75
CA GLN A 192 -7.45 -22.61 4.01
C GLN A 192 -7.92 -24.08 4.05
N ARG A 193 -8.26 -24.58 5.24
CA ARG A 193 -8.73 -25.97 5.40
C ARG A 193 -10.08 -26.23 4.75
N ALA A 194 -10.99 -25.26 4.78
CA ALA A 194 -12.33 -25.41 4.25
C ALA A 194 -12.36 -25.33 2.72
N ASP A 195 -11.69 -24.31 2.15
CA ASP A 195 -11.96 -23.90 0.76
C ASP A 195 -10.70 -23.95 -0.13
N PHE A 196 -9.48 -23.91 0.45
CA PHE A 196 -8.23 -23.74 -0.31
C PHE A 196 -7.12 -24.68 0.16
N SER A 197 -7.44 -25.95 0.42
CA SER A 197 -6.53 -26.94 0.99
C SER A 197 -5.27 -27.23 0.15
N SER A 198 -5.29 -26.91 -1.15
CA SER A 198 -4.14 -27.06 -2.05
C SER A 198 -3.14 -25.91 -1.97
N ILE A 199 -3.50 -24.79 -1.33
CA ILE A 199 -2.63 -23.62 -1.17
C ILE A 199 -1.94 -23.72 0.17
N GLU A 200 -0.61 -23.59 0.20
CA GLU A 200 0.16 -23.58 1.43
C GLU A 200 -0.15 -22.35 2.28
N LEU A 201 -0.31 -22.53 3.58
CA LEU A 201 -0.46 -21.43 4.53
C LEU A 201 0.81 -21.26 5.36
N TRP A 202 1.45 -20.12 5.21
CA TRP A 202 2.60 -19.71 6.00
C TRP A 202 2.22 -18.64 7.02
N ASN A 203 3.02 -18.50 8.07
CA ASN A 203 2.87 -17.46 9.09
C ASN A 203 4.23 -16.87 9.42
N THR A 204 4.37 -15.56 9.28
CA THR A 204 5.60 -14.84 9.63
C THR A 204 5.31 -13.70 10.58
N ASN A 205 6.25 -13.42 11.49
CA ASN A 205 6.23 -12.18 12.26
C ASN A 205 6.76 -11.05 11.37
N ILE A 206 6.16 -9.85 11.49
CA ILE A 206 6.50 -8.70 10.64
C ILE A 206 8.00 -8.37 10.66
N ASP A 207 8.66 -8.40 11.81
CA ASP A 207 10.10 -8.17 11.94
C ASP A 207 10.93 -9.23 11.21
N ALA A 208 10.57 -10.51 11.33
CA ALA A 208 11.19 -11.60 10.58
C ALA A 208 10.91 -11.47 9.08
N GLN A 209 9.69 -11.07 8.68
CA GLN A 209 9.34 -10.83 7.28
C GLN A 209 10.24 -9.77 6.64
N MET A 210 10.50 -8.65 7.35
CA MET A 210 11.39 -7.60 6.85
C MET A 210 12.84 -8.07 6.66
N MET A 211 13.29 -9.03 7.44
CA MET A 211 14.58 -9.70 7.22
C MET A 211 14.51 -10.66 6.02
N TRP A 212 13.47 -11.51 5.94
CA TRP A 212 13.36 -12.53 4.90
C TRP A 212 13.18 -11.94 3.51
N LEU A 213 12.48 -10.78 3.35
CA LEU A 213 12.35 -10.13 2.06
C LEU A 213 13.71 -9.72 1.44
N THR A 214 14.73 -9.48 2.27
CA THR A 214 16.10 -9.19 1.78
C THR A 214 16.95 -10.45 1.56
N LYS A 215 16.42 -11.61 1.92
CA LYS A 215 17.11 -12.91 1.77
C LYS A 215 16.54 -13.73 0.61
N ASN A 216 15.26 -14.01 0.66
CA ASN A 216 14.58 -14.92 -0.26
C ASN A 216 13.22 -14.35 -0.68
N PRO A 217 13.16 -13.14 -1.31
CA PRO A 217 11.88 -12.52 -1.69
C PRO A 217 11.09 -13.36 -2.70
N GLU A 218 11.78 -14.14 -3.53
CA GLU A 218 11.23 -15.03 -4.54
C GLU A 218 10.42 -16.21 -3.99
N ASN A 219 10.51 -16.48 -2.69
CA ASN A 219 9.76 -17.59 -2.08
C ASN A 219 8.32 -17.23 -1.73
N TYR A 220 7.96 -15.95 -1.80
CA TYR A 220 6.63 -15.48 -1.42
C TYR A 220 5.73 -15.34 -2.66
N GLY A 221 4.47 -15.74 -2.51
CA GLY A 221 3.42 -15.52 -3.50
C GLY A 221 2.45 -14.45 -3.04
N VAL A 222 1.47 -14.83 -2.19
CA VAL A 222 0.52 -13.88 -1.64
C VAL A 222 0.82 -13.63 -0.16
N ILE A 223 0.83 -12.35 0.25
CA ILE A 223 0.98 -11.96 1.66
C ILE A 223 -0.29 -11.25 2.10
N VAL A 224 -0.84 -11.59 3.26
CA VAL A 224 -1.97 -10.91 3.87
C VAL A 224 -1.60 -10.39 5.25
N ALA A 225 -1.95 -9.13 5.53
CA ALA A 225 -1.60 -8.43 6.76
C ALA A 225 -2.66 -7.41 7.18
N GLY A 226 -2.66 -7.05 8.46
CA GLY A 226 -3.40 -5.90 8.97
C GLY A 226 -2.85 -4.58 8.41
N ASN A 227 -3.57 -3.49 8.65
CA ASN A 227 -3.34 -2.21 7.99
C ASN A 227 -1.89 -1.70 8.09
N MET A 228 -1.37 -1.50 9.30
CA MET A 228 -0.02 -0.99 9.50
C MET A 228 1.05 -1.97 8.96
N PHE A 229 0.94 -3.26 9.26
CA PHE A 229 1.93 -4.24 8.82
C PHE A 229 1.89 -4.47 7.32
N GLY A 230 0.69 -4.43 6.72
CA GLY A 230 0.52 -4.48 5.27
C GLY A 230 1.15 -3.29 4.56
N ASP A 231 1.10 -2.10 5.18
CA ASP A 231 1.78 -0.90 4.67
C ASP A 231 3.30 -1.07 4.67
N ILE A 232 3.85 -1.48 5.83
CA ILE A 232 5.30 -1.66 6.00
C ILE A 232 5.85 -2.74 5.04
N VAL A 233 5.20 -3.90 4.96
CA VAL A 233 5.71 -5.00 4.13
C VAL A 233 5.57 -4.70 2.64
N SER A 234 4.51 -4.01 2.22
CA SER A 234 4.34 -3.65 0.81
C SER A 234 5.36 -2.63 0.34
N ASP A 235 5.69 -1.63 1.16
CA ASP A 235 6.74 -0.66 0.85
C ASP A 235 8.12 -1.32 0.84
N GLY A 236 8.35 -2.31 1.73
CA GLY A 236 9.56 -3.12 1.71
C GLY A 236 9.72 -3.90 0.39
N PHE A 237 8.68 -4.59 -0.08
CA PHE A 237 8.70 -5.29 -1.37
C PHE A 237 8.76 -4.32 -2.56
N ALA A 238 8.09 -3.16 -2.49
CA ALA A 238 8.22 -2.13 -3.52
C ALA A 238 9.68 -1.70 -3.70
N GLY A 239 10.44 -1.58 -2.60
CA GLY A 239 11.88 -1.30 -2.65
C GLY A 239 12.70 -2.34 -3.41
N LEU A 240 12.25 -3.60 -3.50
CA LEU A 240 12.96 -4.66 -4.23
C LEU A 240 12.70 -4.65 -5.73
N ILE A 241 11.59 -4.04 -6.19
CA ILE A 241 11.16 -4.04 -7.58
C ILE A 241 11.44 -2.73 -8.33
N GLY A 242 12.11 -1.80 -7.69
CA GLY A 242 12.44 -0.49 -8.30
C GLY A 242 11.95 0.71 -7.50
N GLY A 243 11.38 0.49 -6.32
CA GLY A 243 10.90 1.55 -5.43
C GLY A 243 9.50 2.04 -5.79
N LEU A 244 9.11 3.15 -5.18
CA LEU A 244 7.76 3.69 -5.28
C LEU A 244 7.33 4.11 -6.68
N GLY A 245 8.28 4.37 -7.61
CA GLY A 245 7.99 4.68 -9.01
C GLY A 245 7.37 3.54 -9.80
N PHE A 246 7.39 2.32 -9.24
CA PHE A 246 6.78 1.10 -9.79
C PHE A 246 5.61 0.58 -8.95
N ALA A 247 5.36 1.15 -7.79
CA ALA A 247 4.42 0.62 -6.82
C ALA A 247 3.01 1.18 -7.03
N CYS A 248 2.09 0.30 -7.40
CA CYS A 248 0.67 0.57 -7.63
C CYS A 248 -0.23 -0.09 -6.58
N SER A 249 -1.48 0.34 -6.50
CA SER A 249 -2.46 -0.27 -5.62
C SER A 249 -3.90 -0.22 -6.16
N ALA A 250 -4.67 -1.24 -5.80
CA ALA A 250 -6.11 -1.28 -5.94
C ALA A 250 -6.75 -1.34 -4.56
N GLN A 251 -7.71 -0.46 -4.31
CA GLN A 251 -8.48 -0.42 -3.08
C GLN A 251 -9.94 -0.67 -3.42
N TYR A 252 -10.54 -1.71 -2.87
CA TYR A 252 -11.89 -2.07 -3.28
C TYR A 252 -12.72 -2.67 -2.15
N ASN A 253 -14.03 -2.61 -2.38
CA ASN A 253 -15.03 -3.24 -1.55
C ASN A 253 -15.81 -4.26 -2.39
N PRO A 254 -15.62 -5.58 -2.20
CA PRO A 254 -16.25 -6.59 -3.03
C PRO A 254 -17.78 -6.64 -2.88
N GLN A 255 -18.35 -6.12 -1.79
CA GLN A 255 -19.81 -6.10 -1.59
C GLN A 255 -20.49 -4.99 -2.41
N THR A 256 -19.86 -3.84 -2.55
CA THR A 256 -20.42 -2.69 -3.30
C THR A 256 -19.94 -2.63 -4.74
N GLY A 257 -18.89 -3.38 -5.06
CA GLY A 257 -18.25 -3.35 -6.38
C GLY A 257 -17.55 -2.01 -6.65
N ILE A 258 -17.18 -1.23 -5.62
CA ILE A 258 -16.46 0.02 -5.79
C ILE A 258 -14.97 -0.23 -5.67
N GLY A 259 -14.20 0.26 -6.64
CA GLY A 259 -12.73 0.22 -6.67
C GLY A 259 -12.11 1.58 -6.93
N VAL A 260 -11.01 1.89 -6.22
CA VAL A 260 -10.17 3.06 -6.43
C VAL A 260 -8.74 2.61 -6.61
N PHE A 261 -8.10 3.10 -7.65
CA PHE A 261 -6.77 2.68 -8.08
C PHE A 261 -5.81 3.86 -7.99
N GLU A 262 -4.66 3.68 -7.38
CA GLU A 262 -3.69 4.75 -7.15
C GLU A 262 -2.26 4.23 -7.10
N PRO A 263 -1.25 5.07 -7.45
CA PRO A 263 0.13 4.77 -7.09
C PRO A 263 0.31 4.87 -5.57
N THR A 264 1.25 4.12 -5.00
CA THR A 264 1.47 4.13 -3.55
C THR A 264 2.29 5.33 -3.07
N HIS A 265 3.00 6.00 -3.97
CA HIS A 265 3.84 7.16 -3.65
C HIS A 265 3.03 8.44 -3.39
N GLY A 266 3.61 9.37 -2.62
CA GLY A 266 3.07 10.71 -2.44
C GLY A 266 3.28 11.60 -3.67
N SER A 267 2.80 12.85 -3.59
CA SER A 267 2.84 13.82 -4.69
C SER A 267 4.22 14.44 -4.96
N ALA A 268 5.22 14.19 -4.10
CA ALA A 268 6.58 14.74 -4.19
C ALA A 268 6.62 16.26 -4.45
N PRO A 269 6.02 17.10 -3.57
CA PRO A 269 5.84 18.54 -3.80
C PRO A 269 7.15 19.29 -4.08
N LYS A 270 8.27 18.74 -3.64
CA LYS A 270 9.60 19.31 -3.92
C LYS A 270 9.97 19.42 -5.40
N TYR A 271 9.22 18.73 -6.28
CA TYR A 271 9.43 18.75 -7.73
C TYR A 271 8.36 19.56 -8.48
N ALA A 272 7.37 20.14 -7.76
CA ALA A 272 6.22 20.81 -8.38
C ALA A 272 6.62 22.04 -9.22
N ASP A 273 7.65 22.77 -8.76
CA ASP A 273 8.12 23.98 -9.42
C ASP A 273 9.21 23.73 -10.49
N TYR A 274 9.49 22.48 -10.81
CA TYR A 274 10.47 22.18 -11.85
C TYR A 274 9.90 22.50 -13.24
N PRO A 275 10.69 23.08 -14.15
CA PRO A 275 10.23 23.48 -15.48
C PRO A 275 9.78 22.27 -16.32
N VAL A 276 10.31 21.09 -16.01
CA VAL A 276 9.97 19.81 -16.65
C VAL A 276 9.67 18.79 -15.57
N SER A 277 8.56 18.07 -15.70
CA SER A 277 8.23 16.97 -14.80
C SER A 277 9.20 15.82 -14.97
N ILE A 278 9.78 15.34 -13.85
CA ILE A 278 10.84 14.32 -13.84
C ILE A 278 10.43 13.01 -13.19
N VAL A 279 9.23 12.94 -12.59
CA VAL A 279 8.78 11.76 -11.84
C VAL A 279 8.49 10.59 -12.78
N ASN A 280 8.78 9.39 -12.30
CA ASN A 280 8.48 8.15 -13.02
C ASN A 280 6.96 7.92 -13.08
N PRO A 281 6.33 7.80 -14.26
CA PRO A 281 4.89 7.62 -14.39
C PRO A 281 4.45 6.14 -14.29
N ILE A 282 5.36 5.17 -14.24
CA ILE A 282 5.04 3.74 -14.37
C ILE A 282 4.07 3.29 -13.28
N ALA A 283 4.24 3.73 -12.01
CA ALA A 283 3.30 3.38 -10.95
C ALA A 283 1.86 3.82 -11.24
N MET A 284 1.67 4.98 -11.87
CA MET A 284 0.35 5.46 -12.28
C MET A 284 -0.21 4.68 -13.47
N VAL A 285 0.64 4.33 -14.44
CA VAL A 285 0.26 3.47 -15.58
C VAL A 285 -0.16 2.09 -15.09
N GLU A 286 0.59 1.48 -14.16
CA GLU A 286 0.23 0.20 -13.56
C GLU A 286 -1.05 0.28 -12.73
N SER A 287 -1.29 1.40 -12.04
CA SER A 287 -2.57 1.63 -11.35
C SER A 287 -3.76 1.68 -12.32
N ALA A 288 -3.57 2.28 -13.49
CA ALA A 288 -4.57 2.26 -14.56
C ALA A 288 -4.77 0.84 -15.13
N CYS A 289 -3.69 0.04 -15.26
CA CYS A 289 -3.81 -1.36 -15.65
C CYS A 289 -4.61 -2.19 -14.63
N MET A 290 -4.39 -1.97 -13.33
CA MET A 290 -5.21 -2.61 -12.29
C MET A 290 -6.68 -2.19 -12.37
N MET A 291 -6.94 -0.93 -12.73
CA MET A 291 -8.30 -0.45 -12.98
C MET A 291 -8.95 -1.17 -14.17
N LEU A 292 -8.23 -1.34 -15.27
CA LEU A 292 -8.69 -2.08 -16.44
C LEU A 292 -8.97 -3.55 -16.10
N ASP A 293 -8.10 -4.22 -15.35
CA ASP A 293 -8.36 -5.58 -14.85
C ASP A 293 -9.66 -5.67 -14.05
N TYR A 294 -9.93 -4.66 -13.22
CA TYR A 294 -11.12 -4.63 -12.37
C TYR A 294 -12.43 -4.50 -13.15
N ILE A 295 -12.41 -3.82 -14.29
CA ILE A 295 -13.57 -3.69 -15.20
C ILE A 295 -13.58 -4.74 -16.31
N ASN A 296 -12.79 -5.80 -16.17
CA ASN A 296 -12.67 -6.92 -17.11
C ASN A 296 -12.09 -6.58 -18.49
N GLU A 297 -11.21 -5.58 -18.56
CA GLU A 297 -10.44 -5.19 -19.75
C GLU A 297 -8.99 -5.68 -19.67
N GLN A 298 -8.79 -6.95 -19.29
CA GLN A 298 -7.47 -7.57 -19.06
C GLN A 298 -6.59 -7.56 -20.30
N ASP A 299 -7.16 -7.71 -21.48
CA ASP A 299 -6.39 -7.73 -22.74
C ASP A 299 -5.72 -6.37 -22.97
N ILE A 300 -6.44 -5.28 -22.74
CA ILE A 300 -5.90 -3.91 -22.83
C ILE A 300 -4.83 -3.69 -21.76
N ALA A 301 -5.10 -4.08 -20.51
CA ALA A 301 -4.13 -3.99 -19.44
C ALA A 301 -2.83 -4.73 -19.75
N ASN A 302 -2.92 -5.93 -20.32
CA ASN A 302 -1.78 -6.74 -20.68
C ASN A 302 -0.95 -6.14 -21.83
N ILE A 303 -1.60 -5.51 -22.81
CA ILE A 303 -0.90 -4.77 -23.89
C ILE A 303 -0.07 -3.64 -23.30
N ILE A 304 -0.67 -2.84 -22.39
CA ILE A 304 0.02 -1.72 -21.73
C ILE A 304 1.19 -2.24 -20.87
N ARG A 305 0.97 -3.27 -20.06
CA ARG A 305 2.04 -3.88 -19.22
C ARG A 305 3.20 -4.41 -20.07
N LYS A 306 2.89 -5.00 -21.22
CA LYS A 306 3.91 -5.47 -22.17
C LYS A 306 4.72 -4.30 -22.70
N ALA A 307 4.08 -3.21 -23.09
CA ALA A 307 4.76 -1.98 -23.54
C ALA A 307 5.68 -1.42 -22.46
N VAL A 308 5.21 -1.31 -21.20
CA VAL A 308 6.04 -0.92 -20.05
C VAL A 308 7.26 -1.85 -19.91
N ALA A 309 7.03 -3.16 -19.93
CA ALA A 309 8.09 -4.15 -19.78
C ALA A 309 9.15 -4.04 -20.90
N GLU A 310 8.74 -3.78 -22.13
CA GLU A 310 9.65 -3.59 -23.27
C GLU A 310 10.51 -2.33 -23.11
N VAL A 311 9.90 -1.19 -22.71
CA VAL A 311 10.63 0.07 -22.47
C VAL A 311 11.66 -0.10 -21.35
N VAL A 312 11.26 -0.73 -20.23
CA VAL A 312 12.17 -0.98 -19.11
C VAL A 312 13.31 -1.90 -19.52
N LYS A 313 13.00 -2.98 -20.25
CA LYS A 313 14.00 -3.96 -20.74
C LYS A 313 14.99 -3.33 -21.71
N GLU A 314 14.53 -2.47 -22.62
CA GLU A 314 15.40 -1.75 -23.54
C GLU A 314 16.37 -0.80 -22.83
N GLY A 315 15.96 -0.22 -21.72
CA GLY A 315 16.77 0.67 -20.88
C GLY A 315 17.24 1.96 -21.57
N LYS A 316 16.65 2.33 -22.72
CA LYS A 316 17.01 3.53 -23.48
C LYS A 316 16.40 4.81 -22.89
N VAL A 317 15.21 4.69 -22.33
CA VAL A 317 14.47 5.79 -21.71
C VAL A 317 14.37 5.49 -20.22
N GLN A 318 15.06 6.27 -19.40
CA GLN A 318 15.14 6.08 -17.96
C GLN A 318 14.87 7.39 -17.25
N THR A 319 13.91 7.43 -16.36
CA THR A 319 13.70 8.55 -15.46
C THR A 319 14.86 8.67 -14.46
N TYR A 320 14.96 9.78 -13.74
CA TYR A 320 16.09 10.07 -12.85
C TYR A 320 16.33 8.98 -11.80
N ASP A 321 15.25 8.37 -11.28
CA ASP A 321 15.32 7.27 -10.31
C ASP A 321 15.90 6.01 -10.94
N MET A 322 15.45 5.61 -12.13
CA MET A 322 15.99 4.49 -12.89
C MET A 322 17.46 4.72 -13.29
N ALA A 323 17.81 5.95 -13.65
CA ALA A 323 19.19 6.35 -13.95
C ALA A 323 20.06 6.51 -12.69
N LYS A 324 19.50 6.26 -11.49
CA LYS A 324 20.18 6.43 -10.17
C LYS A 324 20.75 7.83 -9.95
N MET A 325 20.09 8.85 -10.50
CA MET A 325 20.45 10.24 -10.36
C MET A 325 19.70 10.89 -9.17
N PRO A 326 20.31 11.83 -8.45
CA PRO A 326 19.56 12.65 -7.50
C PRO A 326 18.47 13.46 -8.23
N GLY A 327 17.25 13.51 -7.68
CA GLY A 327 16.14 14.28 -8.27
C GLY A 327 16.39 15.80 -8.19
N ARG A 328 16.91 16.36 -9.28
CA ARG A 328 17.25 17.78 -9.45
C ARG A 328 16.57 18.32 -10.70
N ASN A 329 16.44 19.65 -10.80
CA ASN A 329 15.81 20.30 -11.95
C ASN A 329 16.58 20.17 -13.27
N ASP A 330 17.88 19.80 -13.20
CA ASP A 330 18.79 19.65 -14.33
C ASP A 330 18.93 18.18 -14.84
N VAL A 331 18.18 17.22 -14.28
CA VAL A 331 18.40 15.79 -14.60
C VAL A 331 18.09 15.44 -16.06
N VAL A 332 17.14 16.16 -16.68
CA VAL A 332 16.79 15.93 -18.10
C VAL A 332 17.92 16.40 -19.00
N GLU A 333 18.54 17.54 -18.71
CA GLU A 333 19.73 18.03 -19.43
C GLU A 333 20.93 17.09 -19.27
N ARG A 334 20.96 16.35 -18.16
CA ARG A 334 21.98 15.35 -17.85
C ARG A 334 21.69 13.96 -18.41
N GLY A 335 20.62 13.81 -19.19
CA GLY A 335 20.30 12.59 -19.91
C GLY A 335 19.24 11.68 -19.28
N ALA A 336 18.63 12.06 -18.15
CA ALA A 336 17.45 11.35 -17.67
C ALA A 336 16.23 11.72 -18.51
N ALA A 337 15.28 10.80 -18.63
CA ALA A 337 14.01 11.08 -19.28
C ALA A 337 13.07 11.89 -18.37
N SER A 338 12.31 12.79 -18.99
CA SER A 338 11.16 13.42 -18.33
C SER A 338 10.00 12.44 -18.18
N THR A 339 9.02 12.80 -17.35
CA THR A 339 7.77 12.03 -17.20
C THR A 339 7.08 11.82 -18.54
N THR A 340 7.00 12.86 -19.38
CA THR A 340 6.39 12.80 -20.72
C THR A 340 7.17 11.88 -21.65
N GLN A 341 8.49 12.00 -21.70
CA GLN A 341 9.32 11.13 -22.55
C GLN A 341 9.17 9.66 -22.18
N MET A 342 9.06 9.32 -20.89
CA MET A 342 8.78 7.95 -20.47
C MET A 342 7.38 7.49 -20.91
N ALA A 343 6.37 8.35 -20.76
CA ALA A 343 5.01 8.05 -21.21
C ALA A 343 4.94 7.85 -22.74
N ASP A 344 5.58 8.74 -23.52
CA ASP A 344 5.64 8.63 -24.97
C ASP A 344 6.34 7.33 -25.41
N ALA A 345 7.46 6.96 -24.76
CA ALA A 345 8.14 5.72 -25.04
C ALA A 345 7.26 4.46 -24.80
N ILE A 346 6.38 4.50 -23.79
CA ILE A 346 5.40 3.43 -23.55
C ILE A 346 4.34 3.44 -24.65
N ILE A 347 3.83 4.62 -25.05
CA ILE A 347 2.83 4.76 -26.11
C ILE A 347 3.37 4.24 -27.45
N ASP A 348 4.62 4.52 -27.77
CA ASP A 348 5.27 4.04 -29.00
C ASP A 348 5.40 2.52 -29.10
N LYS A 349 5.17 1.80 -28.00
CA LYS A 349 5.18 0.32 -27.94
C LYS A 349 3.78 -0.30 -27.98
N LEU A 350 2.72 0.51 -27.92
CA LEU A 350 1.33 0.04 -28.05
C LEU A 350 0.98 -0.22 -29.51
#